data_dbc4134edea6c3d61b5789743ef4f25a
#
_entry.id   dbc4134edea6c3d61b5789743ef4f25a
#
_cell.length_a   1.000
_cell.length_b   1.000
_cell.length_c   1.000
_cell.angle_alpha   90.00
_cell.angle_beta   90.00
_cell.angle_gamma   90.00
#
_symmetry.space_group_name_H-M   'P 1'
#
loop_
_entity.id
_entity.type
_entity.pdbx_description
1 polymer ?
#
loop_
_entity_poly.entity_id
_entity_poly.type
_entity_poly.pdbx_seq_one_letter_code
_entity_poly.pdbx_strand_id
1 'polypeptide(L)'
;MITQQASINNADRDLYAREKVLNSAIIAADIGSGWETYLEIFDAFYAGHVEVSDDTESGPVFGRERLRALLLKILVPIHVMAEIGALSVQIRESPILGDTADETHSAWSVDLIGMSGRTCQICWCTLRRWADSRVVYERHYDRRQTGGPLTFDDLRLSPSPASVDDQRPF
;
A
#
# COMPACT_ATOMS: atom_id res chain seq x y z
N MET A 1 -20.61 14.92 -34.97
CA MET A 1 -20.08 15.32 -33.62
C MET A 1 -20.31 14.30 -32.53
N ILE A 2 -20.73 13.09 -32.82
CA ILE A 2 -21.04 12.03 -31.79
C ILE A 2 -19.86 11.05 -31.62
N THR A 3 -18.92 10.99 -32.56
CA THR A 3 -17.86 9.98 -32.58
C THR A 3 -16.71 10.24 -31.58
N GLN A 4 -16.48 11.49 -31.19
CA GLN A 4 -15.38 11.86 -30.28
C GLN A 4 -15.66 11.54 -28.80
N GLN A 5 -16.92 11.65 -28.39
CA GLN A 5 -17.35 11.38 -27.01
C GLN A 5 -17.38 9.87 -26.68
N ALA A 6 -17.66 9.03 -27.68
CA ALA A 6 -17.64 7.58 -27.52
C ALA A 6 -16.20 7.02 -27.43
N SER A 7 -15.22 7.69 -28.08
CA SER A 7 -13.80 7.30 -28.04
C SER A 7 -13.15 7.61 -26.69
N ILE A 8 -13.47 8.77 -26.10
CA ILE A 8 -12.99 9.15 -24.76
C ILE A 8 -13.51 8.14 -23.72
N ASN A 9 -14.78 7.78 -23.75
CA ASN A 9 -15.38 6.82 -22.82
C ASN A 9 -14.77 5.41 -22.87
N ASN A 10 -14.19 4.97 -23.98
CA ASN A 10 -13.56 3.66 -24.08
C ASN A 10 -12.11 3.67 -23.54
N ALA A 11 -11.34 4.72 -23.81
CA ALA A 11 -10.00 4.88 -23.29
C ALA A 11 -10.01 5.01 -21.75
N ASP A 12 -10.93 5.82 -21.21
CA ASP A 12 -11.11 6.00 -19.78
C ASP A 12 -11.53 4.70 -19.08
N ARG A 13 -12.39 3.90 -19.71
CA ARG A 13 -12.78 2.58 -19.19
C ARG A 13 -11.63 1.59 -19.15
N ASP A 14 -10.77 1.60 -20.16
CA ASP A 14 -9.60 0.71 -20.24
C ASP A 14 -8.56 1.10 -19.18
N LEU A 15 -8.32 2.39 -18.99
CA LEU A 15 -7.39 2.90 -17.99
C LEU A 15 -7.88 2.61 -16.55
N TYR A 16 -9.16 2.84 -16.29
CA TYR A 16 -9.79 2.50 -15.03
C TYR A 16 -9.71 0.99 -14.74
N ALA A 17 -9.93 0.15 -15.75
CA ALA A 17 -9.80 -1.29 -15.61
C ALA A 17 -8.36 -1.70 -15.23
N ARG A 18 -7.35 -1.05 -15.81
CA ARG A 18 -5.93 -1.28 -15.48
C ARG A 18 -5.59 -0.84 -14.07
N GLU A 19 -6.04 0.33 -13.65
CA GLU A 19 -5.88 0.81 -12.27
C GLU A 19 -6.46 -0.19 -11.29
N LYS A 20 -7.68 -0.68 -11.57
CA LYS A 20 -8.34 -1.69 -10.75
C LYS A 20 -7.55 -3.00 -10.68
N VAL A 21 -6.97 -3.45 -11.79
CA VAL A 21 -6.11 -4.66 -11.81
C VAL A 21 -4.86 -4.45 -10.97
N LEU A 22 -4.17 -3.31 -11.11
CA LEU A 22 -3.01 -2.97 -10.30
C LEU A 22 -3.37 -2.92 -8.80
N ASN A 23 -4.42 -2.20 -8.45
CA ASN A 23 -4.84 -2.05 -7.06
C ASN A 23 -5.27 -3.38 -6.45
N SER A 24 -6.01 -4.21 -7.20
CA SER A 24 -6.39 -5.56 -6.76
C SER A 24 -5.16 -6.46 -6.57
N ALA A 25 -4.15 -6.34 -7.43
CA ALA A 25 -2.90 -7.07 -7.29
C ALA A 25 -2.11 -6.63 -6.05
N ILE A 26 -2.06 -5.32 -5.76
CA ILE A 26 -1.44 -4.78 -4.54
C ILE A 26 -2.15 -5.32 -3.29
N ILE A 27 -3.47 -5.32 -3.26
CA ILE A 27 -4.25 -5.85 -2.13
C ILE A 27 -4.06 -7.36 -1.99
N ALA A 28 -4.09 -8.10 -3.11
CA ALA A 28 -3.93 -9.55 -3.11
C ALA A 28 -2.50 -10.00 -2.79
N ALA A 29 -1.51 -9.16 -3.05
CA ALA A 29 -0.15 -9.34 -2.57
C ALA A 29 -0.05 -9.18 -1.05
N ASP A 30 -1.16 -9.39 -0.35
CA ASP A 30 -1.29 -9.28 1.09
C ASP A 30 0.07 -9.42 1.77
N ILE A 31 0.33 -8.59 2.75
CA ILE A 31 1.59 -8.59 3.48
C ILE A 31 1.94 -10.00 4.02
N GLY A 32 0.94 -10.87 4.14
CA GLY A 32 1.10 -12.30 4.43
C GLY A 32 1.63 -13.17 3.30
N SER A 33 1.57 -12.77 2.03
CA SER A 33 2.01 -13.59 0.88
C SER A 33 3.45 -13.34 0.40
N GLY A 34 4.15 -12.42 1.03
CA GLY A 34 5.56 -12.13 0.75
C GLY A 34 5.78 -10.79 0.04
N TRP A 35 6.79 -10.07 0.46
CA TRP A 35 7.21 -8.80 -0.11
C TRP A 35 7.72 -8.96 -1.56
N GLU A 36 8.15 -10.14 -1.97
CA GLU A 36 8.54 -10.46 -3.34
C GLU A 36 7.39 -10.24 -4.32
N THR A 37 6.18 -10.62 -3.94
CA THR A 37 4.99 -10.44 -4.78
C THR A 37 4.72 -8.95 -5.06
N TYR A 38 4.94 -8.07 -4.09
CA TYR A 38 4.89 -6.64 -4.33
C TYR A 38 5.90 -6.18 -5.38
N LEU A 39 7.13 -6.68 -5.32
CA LEU A 39 8.17 -6.31 -6.28
C LEU A 39 7.85 -6.80 -7.69
N GLU A 40 7.26 -7.97 -7.84
CA GLU A 40 6.80 -8.49 -9.13
C GLU A 40 5.70 -7.59 -9.74
N ILE A 41 4.76 -7.10 -8.92
CA ILE A 41 3.73 -6.14 -9.35
C ILE A 41 4.40 -4.86 -9.85
N PHE A 42 5.36 -4.32 -9.12
CA PHE A 42 6.09 -3.13 -9.54
C PHE A 42 6.81 -3.36 -10.87
N ASP A 43 7.46 -4.50 -11.05
CA ASP A 43 8.14 -4.84 -12.30
C ASP A 43 7.18 -4.98 -13.49
N ALA A 44 5.96 -5.46 -13.25
CA ALA A 44 4.94 -5.63 -14.28
C ALA A 44 4.28 -4.31 -14.68
N PHE A 45 3.96 -3.44 -13.72
CA PHE A 45 3.13 -2.26 -13.96
C PHE A 45 3.89 -0.94 -14.04
N TYR A 46 5.08 -0.82 -13.47
CA TYR A 46 5.82 0.44 -13.45
C TYR A 46 6.89 0.51 -14.53
N ALA A 47 7.00 1.67 -15.18
CA ALA A 47 8.06 1.93 -16.14
C ALA A 47 9.44 1.98 -15.46
N GLY A 48 10.50 1.64 -16.19
CA GLY A 48 11.86 1.70 -15.65
C GLY A 48 12.30 3.10 -15.19
N HIS A 49 11.72 4.15 -15.80
CA HIS A 49 11.99 5.57 -15.51
C HIS A 49 10.90 6.25 -14.67
N VAL A 50 10.03 5.48 -14.00
CA VAL A 50 8.95 6.03 -13.18
C VAL A 50 9.45 7.09 -12.19
N GLU A 51 8.65 8.13 -12.02
CA GLU A 51 8.81 9.13 -10.97
C GLU A 51 7.72 8.92 -9.91
N VAL A 52 8.12 8.82 -8.63
CA VAL A 52 7.20 8.72 -7.50
C VAL A 52 7.46 9.85 -6.53
N SER A 53 6.43 10.61 -6.20
CA SER A 53 6.48 11.72 -5.24
C SER A 53 5.51 11.52 -4.09
N ASP A 54 5.87 12.05 -2.93
CA ASP A 54 5.03 12.10 -1.73
C ASP A 54 5.03 13.55 -1.22
N ASP A 55 3.86 14.10 -0.92
CA ASP A 55 3.71 15.49 -0.44
C ASP A 55 4.34 15.73 0.94
N THR A 56 4.70 14.67 1.66
CA THR A 56 5.17 14.79 3.05
C THR A 56 6.68 14.87 3.19
N GLU A 57 7.48 14.55 2.15
CA GLU A 57 8.92 14.39 2.37
C GLU A 57 9.85 14.67 1.18
N SER A 58 11.05 14.53 1.38
CA SER A 58 12.38 14.54 0.82
C SER A 58 12.54 14.50 -0.71
N GLY A 59 11.54 14.84 -1.50
CA GLY A 59 11.63 14.93 -2.95
C GLY A 59 11.34 13.62 -3.69
N PRO A 60 11.15 13.72 -5.01
CA PRO A 60 10.73 12.58 -5.81
C PRO A 60 11.80 11.48 -5.91
N VAL A 61 11.35 10.24 -5.97
CA VAL A 61 12.18 9.08 -6.27
C VAL A 61 12.09 8.78 -7.76
N PHE A 62 13.23 8.72 -8.43
CA PHE A 62 13.31 8.45 -9.86
C PHE A 62 13.85 7.05 -10.13
N GLY A 63 13.17 6.32 -11.00
CA GLY A 63 13.55 5.01 -11.47
C GLY A 63 13.07 3.87 -10.60
N ARG A 64 12.60 2.83 -11.27
CA ARG A 64 12.02 1.63 -10.64
C ARG A 64 12.96 0.94 -9.65
N GLU A 65 14.26 0.90 -9.92
CA GLU A 65 15.23 0.27 -9.02
C GLU A 65 15.38 1.01 -7.68
N ARG A 66 15.33 2.35 -7.69
CA ARG A 66 15.34 3.15 -6.46
C ARG A 66 14.06 2.99 -5.68
N LEU A 67 12.93 2.97 -6.38
CA LEU A 67 11.62 2.73 -5.77
C LEU A 67 11.59 1.35 -5.13
N ARG A 68 12.08 0.32 -5.82
CA ARG A 68 12.23 -1.04 -5.29
C ARG A 68 13.05 -1.07 -4.00
N ALA A 69 14.21 -0.42 -3.99
CA ALA A 69 15.06 -0.35 -2.79
C ALA A 69 14.38 0.37 -1.60
N LEU A 70 13.58 1.41 -1.87
CA LEU A 70 12.81 2.11 -0.85
C LEU A 70 11.69 1.22 -0.30
N LEU A 71 10.95 0.55 -1.17
CA LEU A 71 9.87 -0.35 -0.77
C LEU A 71 10.37 -1.51 0.09
N LEU A 72 11.52 -2.09 -0.23
CA LEU A 72 12.12 -3.13 0.60
C LEU A 72 12.40 -2.65 2.03
N LYS A 73 12.85 -1.42 2.22
CA LYS A 73 13.08 -0.86 3.55
C LYS A 73 11.80 -0.70 4.38
N ILE A 74 10.65 -0.51 3.71
CA ILE A 74 9.35 -0.31 4.35
C ILE A 74 8.64 -1.65 4.54
N LEU A 75 8.58 -2.47 3.50
CA LEU A 75 7.77 -3.69 3.47
C LEU A 75 8.38 -4.82 4.28
N VAL A 76 9.71 -5.01 4.23
CA VAL A 76 10.35 -6.14 4.93
C VAL A 76 10.10 -6.12 6.44
N PRO A 77 10.29 -5.00 7.16
CA PRO A 77 9.98 -4.95 8.59
C PRO A 77 8.50 -5.23 8.90
N ILE A 78 7.59 -4.67 8.13
CA ILE A 78 6.14 -4.87 8.32
C ILE A 78 5.80 -6.35 8.10
N HIS A 79 6.35 -6.95 7.05
CA HIS A 79 6.14 -8.34 6.72
C HIS A 79 6.66 -9.29 7.81
N VAL A 80 7.88 -9.08 8.27
CA VAL A 80 8.45 -9.86 9.38
C VAL A 80 7.58 -9.78 10.63
N MET A 81 7.08 -8.58 10.97
CA MET A 81 6.20 -8.39 12.13
C MET A 81 4.84 -9.07 11.95
N ALA A 82 4.31 -9.10 10.73
CA ALA A 82 3.07 -9.79 10.42
C ALA A 82 3.26 -11.32 10.47
N GLU A 83 4.36 -11.83 9.94
CA GLU A 83 4.67 -13.26 9.91
C GLU A 83 4.79 -13.87 11.30
N ILE A 84 5.42 -13.16 12.24
CA ILE A 84 5.49 -13.60 13.65
C ILE A 84 4.21 -13.32 14.45
N GLY A 85 3.16 -12.80 13.81
CA GLY A 85 1.88 -12.51 14.46
C GLY A 85 1.88 -11.27 15.37
N ALA A 86 2.94 -10.45 15.33
CA ALA A 86 3.03 -9.24 16.16
C ALA A 86 2.24 -8.06 15.57
N LEU A 87 1.88 -8.13 14.29
CA LEU A 87 1.17 -7.10 13.54
C LEU A 87 0.13 -7.74 12.62
N SER A 88 -1.08 -7.20 12.60
CA SER A 88 -2.07 -7.47 11.56
C SER A 88 -2.20 -6.25 10.66
N VAL A 89 -2.30 -6.48 9.36
CA VAL A 89 -2.39 -5.42 8.35
C VAL A 89 -3.64 -5.63 7.51
N GLN A 90 -4.45 -4.59 7.38
CA GLN A 90 -5.63 -4.58 6.52
C GLN A 90 -5.52 -3.42 5.53
N ILE A 91 -5.61 -3.73 4.25
CA ILE A 91 -5.54 -2.75 3.17
C ILE A 91 -6.91 -2.65 2.51
N ARG A 92 -7.39 -1.42 2.32
CA ARG A 92 -8.62 -1.11 1.59
C ARG A 92 -8.34 -0.04 0.56
N GLU A 93 -9.04 -0.14 -0.55
CA GLU A 93 -8.94 0.79 -1.65
C GLU A 93 -10.35 1.23 -2.07
N SER A 94 -10.46 2.49 -2.46
CA SER A 94 -11.65 3.06 -3.08
C SER A 94 -11.21 3.78 -4.35
N PRO A 95 -11.61 3.33 -5.54
CA PRO A 95 -11.26 4.00 -6.78
C PRO A 95 -11.96 5.35 -6.85
N ILE A 96 -11.23 6.37 -7.31
CA ILE A 96 -11.73 7.70 -7.61
C ILE A 96 -11.61 7.87 -9.13
N LEU A 97 -12.67 8.35 -9.78
CA LEU A 97 -12.63 8.64 -11.22
C LEU A 97 -11.61 9.74 -11.51
N GLY A 98 -10.71 9.48 -12.44
CA GLY A 98 -9.76 10.48 -12.93
C GLY A 98 -10.42 11.47 -13.90
N ASP A 99 -9.88 12.68 -13.95
CA ASP A 99 -10.40 13.77 -14.78
C ASP A 99 -9.76 13.82 -16.18
N THR A 100 -8.69 13.06 -16.41
CA THR A 100 -7.93 13.08 -17.67
C THR A 100 -7.73 11.67 -18.24
N ALA A 101 -7.53 11.60 -19.57
CA ALA A 101 -7.47 10.34 -20.32
C ALA A 101 -6.24 9.46 -20.01
N ASP A 102 -5.23 9.98 -19.34
CA ASP A 102 -3.98 9.30 -18.98
C ASP A 102 -3.74 9.22 -17.46
N GLU A 103 -4.69 9.71 -16.65
CA GLU A 103 -4.56 9.74 -15.20
C GLU A 103 -5.64 8.89 -14.50
N THR A 104 -5.23 8.25 -13.43
CA THR A 104 -6.13 7.53 -12.52
C THR A 104 -5.90 7.99 -11.09
N HIS A 105 -6.95 7.89 -10.27
CA HIS A 105 -6.89 8.20 -8.85
C HIS A 105 -7.42 7.04 -8.02
N SER A 106 -6.84 6.86 -6.83
CA SER A 106 -7.31 5.89 -5.85
C SER A 106 -7.13 6.42 -4.43
N ALA A 107 -8.10 6.18 -3.56
CA ALA A 107 -7.98 6.43 -2.14
C ALA A 107 -7.65 5.12 -1.41
N TRP A 108 -6.69 5.18 -0.51
CA TRP A 108 -6.17 4.04 0.22
C TRP A 108 -6.34 4.22 1.72
N SER A 109 -6.56 3.12 2.40
CA SER A 109 -6.54 3.03 3.85
C SER A 109 -5.83 1.75 4.27
N VAL A 110 -4.85 1.88 5.16
CA VAL A 110 -4.13 0.77 5.78
C VAL A 110 -4.33 0.84 7.28
N ASP A 111 -4.87 -0.22 7.85
CA ASP A 111 -4.97 -0.41 9.30
C ASP A 111 -3.84 -1.34 9.75
N LEU A 112 -2.97 -0.82 10.61
CA LEU A 112 -1.93 -1.57 11.31
C LEU A 112 -2.43 -1.85 12.72
N ILE A 113 -2.61 -3.11 13.06
CA ILE A 113 -3.18 -3.56 14.34
C ILE A 113 -2.12 -4.34 15.10
N GLY A 114 -1.63 -3.76 16.18
CA GLY A 114 -0.67 -4.42 17.09
C GLY A 114 -1.34 -5.49 17.95
N MET A 115 -0.54 -6.33 18.57
CA MET A 115 -1.01 -7.38 19.49
C MET A 115 -1.75 -6.84 20.71
N SER A 116 -1.44 -5.62 21.14
CA SER A 116 -2.20 -4.91 22.18
C SER A 116 -3.65 -4.59 21.77
N GLY A 117 -4.01 -4.78 20.50
CA GLY A 117 -5.26 -4.32 19.91
C GLY A 117 -5.26 -2.84 19.52
N ARG A 118 -4.16 -2.13 19.75
CA ARG A 118 -4.02 -0.74 19.33
C ARG A 118 -3.90 -0.68 17.80
N THR A 119 -4.64 0.25 17.21
CA THR A 119 -4.68 0.43 15.76
C THR A 119 -4.06 1.79 15.37
N CYS A 120 -3.23 1.76 14.34
CA CYS A 120 -2.77 2.92 13.61
C CYS A 120 -3.33 2.85 12.18
N GLN A 121 -4.17 3.79 11.80
CA GLN A 121 -4.70 3.88 10.45
C GLN A 121 -3.95 4.95 9.67
N ILE A 122 -3.55 4.61 8.45
CA ILE A 122 -2.93 5.53 7.51
C ILE A 122 -3.80 5.57 6.26
N CYS A 123 -4.24 6.79 5.88
CA CYS A 123 -5.00 7.02 4.65
C CYS A 123 -4.20 7.96 3.75
N TRP A 124 -4.29 7.74 2.44
CA TRP A 124 -3.73 8.63 1.42
C TRP A 124 -4.48 8.47 0.11
N CYS A 125 -4.27 9.43 -0.78
CA CYS A 125 -4.70 9.33 -2.17
C CYS A 125 -3.48 9.11 -3.06
N THR A 126 -3.67 8.38 -4.15
CA THR A 126 -2.67 8.15 -5.19
C THR A 126 -3.20 8.68 -6.51
N LEU A 127 -2.40 9.49 -7.20
CA LEU A 127 -2.58 9.86 -8.60
C LEU A 127 -1.53 9.12 -9.41
N ARG A 128 -1.93 8.47 -10.51
CA ARG A 128 -1.02 7.80 -11.45
C ARG A 128 -1.22 8.32 -12.86
N ARG A 129 -0.09 8.55 -13.56
CA ARG A 129 -0.08 8.75 -15.01
C ARG A 129 0.43 7.51 -15.69
N TRP A 130 -0.22 7.17 -16.79
CA TRP A 130 0.02 5.97 -17.55
C TRP A 130 0.53 6.31 -18.96
N ALA A 131 1.57 5.59 -19.40
CA ALA A 131 2.03 5.59 -20.78
C ALA A 131 2.41 4.15 -21.17
N ASP A 132 2.05 3.73 -22.37
CA ASP A 132 2.33 2.39 -22.89
C ASP A 132 1.95 1.26 -21.91
N SER A 133 0.80 1.41 -21.27
CA SER A 133 0.27 0.45 -20.28
C SER A 133 1.05 0.37 -18.98
N ARG A 134 1.94 1.32 -18.69
CA ARG A 134 2.76 1.38 -17.50
C ARG A 134 2.60 2.70 -16.77
N VAL A 135 2.72 2.67 -15.44
CA VAL A 135 2.78 3.86 -14.61
C VAL A 135 4.13 4.53 -14.84
N VAL A 136 4.11 5.77 -15.31
CA VAL A 136 5.30 6.60 -15.53
C VAL A 136 5.48 7.67 -14.46
N TYR A 137 4.38 8.00 -13.77
CA TYR A 137 4.37 8.95 -12.66
C TYR A 137 3.35 8.50 -11.62
N GLU A 138 3.72 8.61 -10.35
CA GLU A 138 2.84 8.40 -9.21
C GLU A 138 3.05 9.50 -8.17
N ARG A 139 1.95 10.00 -7.61
CA ARG A 139 1.98 10.97 -6.52
C ARG A 139 1.08 10.51 -5.39
N HIS A 140 1.64 10.48 -4.18
CA HIS A 140 0.87 10.26 -2.96
C HIS A 140 0.56 11.63 -2.33
N TYR A 141 -0.68 11.85 -1.98
CA TYR A 141 -1.15 13.13 -1.42
C TYR A 141 -2.27 12.90 -0.39
N ASP A 142 -2.65 13.94 0.33
CA ASP A 142 -3.68 13.89 1.38
C ASP A 142 -3.43 12.82 2.45
N ARG A 143 -2.17 12.60 2.80
CA ARG A 143 -1.81 11.61 3.81
C ARG A 143 -2.33 12.03 5.18
N ARG A 144 -3.07 11.13 5.82
CA ARG A 144 -3.63 11.30 7.17
C ARG A 144 -3.32 10.08 8.00
N GLN A 145 -2.99 10.30 9.26
CA GLN A 145 -2.81 9.23 10.22
C GLN A 145 -3.77 9.42 11.38
N THR A 146 -4.49 8.36 11.73
CA THR A 146 -5.39 8.29 12.90
C THR A 146 -4.88 7.22 13.86
N GLY A 147 -4.97 7.48 15.14
CA GLY A 147 -4.25 6.68 16.14
C GLY A 147 -2.78 7.09 16.24
N GLY A 148 -2.16 6.82 17.38
CA GLY A 148 -0.72 7.06 17.54
C GLY A 148 0.09 5.99 16.80
N PRO A 149 1.38 6.24 16.55
CA PRO A 149 2.27 5.22 16.04
C PRO A 149 2.27 4.01 16.96
N LEU A 150 2.34 2.81 16.40
CA LEU A 150 2.53 1.60 17.19
C LEU A 150 3.90 1.64 17.85
N THR A 151 3.93 1.36 19.15
CA THR A 151 5.15 1.28 19.92
C THR A 151 5.63 -0.16 20.01
N PHE A 152 6.86 -0.36 20.49
CA PHE A 152 7.39 -1.70 20.71
C PHE A 152 6.51 -2.54 21.66
N ASP A 153 5.87 -1.89 22.64
CA ASP A 153 4.98 -2.58 23.58
C ASP A 153 3.67 -3.04 22.93
N ASP A 154 3.20 -2.33 21.89
CA ASP A 154 2.03 -2.74 21.12
C ASP A 154 2.30 -3.98 20.25
N LEU A 155 3.57 -4.26 19.95
CA LEU A 155 4.02 -5.36 19.11
C LEU A 155 4.54 -6.56 19.92
N ARG A 156 4.63 -6.44 21.23
CA ARG A 156 5.04 -7.56 22.11
C ARG A 156 3.90 -8.58 22.18
N LEU A 157 4.27 -9.84 22.04
CA LEU A 157 3.47 -10.95 22.54
C LEU A 157 3.31 -10.74 24.04
N SER A 158 2.10 -10.53 24.53
CA SER A 158 1.86 -10.54 25.97
C SER A 158 2.46 -11.84 26.51
N PRO A 159 3.35 -11.80 27.53
CA PRO A 159 3.77 -13.03 28.17
C PRO A 159 2.49 -13.72 28.62
N SER A 160 2.29 -14.95 28.18
CA SER A 160 1.20 -15.79 28.65
C SER A 160 1.23 -15.68 30.18
N PRO A 161 0.11 -15.36 30.88
CA PRO A 161 0.12 -15.32 32.31
C PRO A 161 0.69 -16.66 32.75
N ALA A 162 1.91 -16.63 33.27
CA ALA A 162 2.51 -17.81 33.85
C ALA A 162 1.47 -18.35 34.82
N SER A 163 1.07 -19.58 34.59
CA SER A 163 0.15 -20.27 35.48
C SER A 163 0.67 -20.13 36.89
N VAL A 164 0.07 -19.22 37.64
CA VAL A 164 0.27 -19.08 39.09
C VAL A 164 -0.50 -20.24 39.73
N ASP A 165 -0.02 -21.43 39.46
CA ASP A 165 -0.55 -22.62 40.11
C ASP A 165 0.59 -23.65 40.29
N ASP A 166 1.54 -23.33 41.14
CA ASP A 166 2.32 -24.34 41.86
C ASP A 166 3.00 -23.76 43.11
N GLN A 167 2.21 -23.22 44.02
CA GLN A 167 2.63 -23.11 45.41
C GLN A 167 1.66 -23.93 46.24
N ARG A 168 1.80 -25.25 46.20
CA ARG A 168 1.35 -26.10 47.31
C ARG A 168 2.43 -26.05 48.38
N PRO A 169 2.12 -25.58 49.59
CA PRO A 169 3.02 -25.75 50.71
C PRO A 169 3.05 -27.23 51.11
N PHE A 170 4.23 -27.72 51.30
CA PHE A 170 4.48 -28.98 51.98
C PHE A 170 4.20 -28.86 53.48
#